data_31c854ab0b3b6a8ba736869223cba341
#
_entry.id   31c854ab0b3b6a8ba736869223cba341
#
_cell.length_a   1.000
_cell.length_b   1.000
_cell.length_c   1.000
_cell.angle_alpha   90.00
_cell.angle_beta   90.00
_cell.angle_gamma   90.00
#
_symmetry.space_group_name_H-M   'P 1'
#
loop_
_entity.id
_entity.type
_entity.pdbx_description
1 polymer ?
#
loop_
_entity_poly.entity_id
_entity_poly.type
_entity_poly.pdbx_seq_one_letter_code
_entity_poly.pdbx_strand_id
1 'polypeptide(L)'
;MFRGLSGPAGLAGFMIALCLAQCSLRGQTAPIVPAPPQAPPSSQGTGAASAPDGPPPGVIYKEAMHPLDVVRSSMDNWSDAELGALVVGMHMAKEACDQAKPESYTGDDLYDLARLCSFGQDWNAANAAALQYVARGEKPHLAQAYMVSMSALVHANAIDMADQTAREMLDRLPYDAVVADAYLSMKDYLIQVGDPKALSLAAEEHTAIVQALGQNVLLKDAYGDRSIGVGALYESAMELAFLERYAGDDRVAAAMFADVDGALKDPARLPAEDQQRINSVRTQYGLLGKRLPEIKVLRALRAPAAKAQINPDWGFATVLVLFPDWCVQCRKMMTTMTSFAAVNGDTPIHAYGLVFMEDGEESLPEKEVKELRGTLTLEVPAGTARSFGAIDYPLGVVVDKAGLIRYIGVLPGGAFDGGGFIEKLITRMAAKIDGPPKTQ
;
A
#
# COMPACT_ATOMS: atom_id res chain seq x y z
N MET A 1 23.68 -13.09 13.04
CA MET A 1 24.71 -12.80 12.02
C MET A 1 24.02 -12.54 10.69
N PHE A 2 23.44 -11.38 10.50
CA PHE A 2 22.94 -10.93 9.20
C PHE A 2 23.55 -9.56 8.92
N ARG A 3 24.54 -9.55 8.05
CA ARG A 3 25.10 -8.33 7.47
C ARG A 3 24.58 -8.20 6.04
N GLY A 4 23.99 -7.03 5.79
CA GLY A 4 24.13 -6.37 4.49
C GLY A 4 23.04 -6.62 3.49
N LEU A 5 22.07 -5.71 3.44
CA LEU A 5 21.47 -5.18 2.21
C LEU A 5 21.03 -3.74 2.50
N SER A 6 21.99 -2.85 2.51
CA SER A 6 21.75 -1.40 2.54
C SER A 6 21.91 -0.86 1.12
N GLY A 7 20.79 -0.70 0.44
CA GLY A 7 20.69 0.16 -0.72
C GLY A 7 19.86 1.40 -0.36
N PRO A 8 20.39 2.63 -0.43
CA PRO A 8 19.76 3.81 0.19
C PRO A 8 18.64 4.47 -0.63
N ALA A 9 18.16 3.89 -1.73
CA ALA A 9 17.26 4.60 -2.66
C ALA A 9 15.79 4.16 -2.64
N GLY A 10 15.43 3.04 -2.01
CA GLY A 10 14.09 2.43 -2.13
C GLY A 10 13.04 2.90 -1.12
N LEU A 11 13.43 3.56 -0.02
CA LEU A 11 12.56 3.78 1.14
C LEU A 11 11.89 5.16 1.24
N ALA A 12 12.27 6.11 0.40
CA ALA A 12 11.73 7.48 0.52
C ALA A 12 10.28 7.64 0.06
N GLY A 13 9.77 6.77 -0.81
CA GLY A 13 8.39 6.84 -1.31
C GLY A 13 7.35 6.22 -0.38
N PHE A 14 7.72 5.19 0.36
CA PHE A 14 6.77 4.36 1.10
C PHE A 14 6.35 4.93 2.47
N MET A 15 7.14 5.80 3.08
CA MET A 15 6.90 6.28 4.45
C MET A 15 5.94 7.46 4.58
N ILE A 16 5.61 8.17 3.52
CA ILE A 16 4.71 9.33 3.60
C ILE A 16 3.25 8.91 3.82
N ALA A 17 2.87 7.71 3.38
CA ALA A 17 1.51 7.20 3.53
C ALA A 17 1.16 6.74 4.97
N LEU A 18 2.16 6.34 5.77
CA LEU A 18 1.91 5.68 7.07
C LEU A 18 1.67 6.63 8.25
N CYS A 19 2.08 7.91 8.17
CA CYS A 19 1.98 8.84 9.31
C CYS A 19 0.70 9.67 9.37
N LEU A 20 -0.19 9.61 8.37
CA LEU A 20 -1.29 10.57 8.24
C LEU A 20 -2.67 10.09 8.68
N ALA A 21 -2.80 8.85 9.13
CA ALA A 21 -4.10 8.30 9.54
C ALA A 21 -4.62 8.79 10.91
N GLN A 22 -3.93 9.66 11.64
CA GLN A 22 -4.30 9.97 13.04
C GLN A 22 -4.63 11.43 13.35
N CYS A 23 -4.81 12.32 12.37
CA CYS A 23 -5.29 13.67 12.64
C CYS A 23 -6.56 14.00 11.86
N SER A 24 -7.69 13.39 12.23
CA SER A 24 -9.01 13.83 11.79
C SER A 24 -9.47 15.01 12.63
N LEU A 25 -9.00 16.20 12.32
CA LEU A 25 -9.66 17.44 12.71
C LEU A 25 -10.72 17.78 11.65
N ARG A 26 -11.98 17.69 12.03
CA ARG A 26 -13.13 18.12 11.25
C ARG A 26 -13.02 19.61 10.94
N GLY A 27 -12.46 19.96 9.78
CA GLY A 27 -12.58 21.28 9.18
C GLY A 27 -13.56 21.20 8.03
N GLN A 28 -14.62 21.96 8.08
CA GLN A 28 -15.58 22.14 6.98
C GLN A 28 -14.85 22.75 5.79
N THR A 29 -14.65 21.97 4.74
CA THR A 29 -14.16 22.47 3.45
C THR A 29 -15.33 22.91 2.60
N ALA A 30 -15.33 24.18 2.18
CA ALA A 30 -16.23 24.68 1.15
C ALA A 30 -15.97 23.92 -0.18
N PRO A 31 -17.00 23.65 -1.00
CA PRO A 31 -16.83 22.95 -2.26
C PRO A 31 -15.97 23.77 -3.22
N ILE A 32 -14.88 23.18 -3.70
CA ILE A 32 -14.05 23.73 -4.77
C ILE A 32 -14.83 23.55 -6.07
N VAL A 33 -15.30 24.66 -6.64
CA VAL A 33 -15.89 24.67 -7.99
C VAL A 33 -14.71 24.67 -8.99
N PRO A 34 -14.58 23.67 -9.87
CA PRO A 34 -13.52 23.69 -10.87
C PRO A 34 -13.80 24.83 -11.87
N ALA A 35 -12.78 25.68 -12.08
CA ALA A 35 -12.83 26.69 -13.11
C ALA A 35 -12.77 26.02 -14.50
N PRO A 36 -13.55 26.50 -15.48
CA PRO A 36 -13.54 25.95 -16.83
C PRO A 36 -12.15 26.12 -17.47
N PRO A 37 -11.72 25.20 -18.35
CA PRO A 37 -10.42 25.28 -19.01
C PRO A 37 -10.31 26.56 -19.82
N GLN A 38 -9.36 27.41 -19.47
CA GLN A 38 -9.04 28.61 -20.22
C GLN A 38 -8.29 28.22 -21.49
N ALA A 39 -8.72 28.77 -22.61
CA ALA A 39 -8.05 28.61 -23.88
C ALA A 39 -6.58 29.06 -23.79
N PRO A 40 -5.66 28.45 -24.54
CA PRO A 40 -4.24 28.76 -24.45
C PRO A 40 -4.00 30.23 -24.83
N PRO A 41 -3.24 31.00 -24.04
CA PRO A 41 -2.86 32.36 -24.40
C PRO A 41 -1.94 32.34 -25.62
N SER A 42 -2.28 33.16 -26.59
CA SER A 42 -1.47 33.43 -27.78
C SER A 42 -0.05 33.86 -27.37
N SER A 43 0.94 33.25 -28.00
CA SER A 43 2.36 33.50 -27.88
C SER A 43 2.70 34.98 -28.05
N GLN A 44 3.01 35.67 -26.97
CA GLN A 44 3.69 36.96 -27.03
C GLN A 44 4.82 36.99 -25.98
N GLY A 45 6.05 37.18 -26.49
CA GLY A 45 7.16 37.75 -25.76
C GLY A 45 7.95 36.78 -24.88
N THR A 46 9.08 36.33 -25.41
CA THR A 46 10.20 35.79 -24.65
C THR A 46 10.82 36.89 -23.75
N GLY A 47 10.14 37.19 -22.66
CA GLY A 47 10.79 37.82 -21.52
C GLY A 47 11.49 36.73 -20.74
N ALA A 48 12.81 36.76 -20.66
CA ALA A 48 13.55 35.89 -19.73
C ALA A 48 13.00 36.16 -18.33
N ALA A 49 12.35 35.16 -17.74
CA ALA A 49 11.95 35.23 -16.35
C ALA A 49 13.21 35.46 -15.51
N SER A 50 13.21 36.55 -14.72
CA SER A 50 14.29 36.80 -13.78
C SER A 50 14.38 35.58 -12.87
N ALA A 51 15.59 35.03 -12.71
CA ALA A 51 15.82 33.94 -11.74
C ALA A 51 15.28 34.39 -10.37
N PRO A 52 14.56 33.52 -9.66
CA PRO A 52 14.05 33.85 -8.33
C PRO A 52 15.20 34.19 -7.38
N ASP A 53 15.02 35.25 -6.57
CA ASP A 53 15.96 35.60 -5.52
C ASP A 53 15.90 34.51 -4.41
N GLY A 54 16.93 33.66 -4.33
CA GLY A 54 17.01 32.62 -3.30
C GLY A 54 17.71 31.34 -3.78
N PRO A 55 17.99 30.38 -2.88
CA PRO A 55 18.55 29.11 -3.26
C PRO A 55 17.55 28.30 -4.11
N PRO A 56 18.05 27.47 -5.06
CA PRO A 56 17.19 26.59 -5.87
C PRO A 56 16.35 25.64 -5.01
N PRO A 57 15.13 25.26 -5.44
CA PRO A 57 14.24 24.36 -4.69
C PRO A 57 14.90 23.03 -4.30
N GLY A 58 15.76 22.47 -5.15
CA GLY A 58 16.49 21.23 -4.85
C GLY A 58 17.50 21.36 -3.70
N VAL A 59 18.08 22.54 -3.50
CA VAL A 59 18.95 22.81 -2.33
C VAL A 59 18.11 22.87 -1.07
N ILE A 60 17.01 23.62 -1.11
CA ILE A 60 16.08 23.72 0.03
C ILE A 60 15.50 22.36 0.41
N TYR A 61 15.13 21.55 -0.60
CA TYR A 61 14.64 20.19 -0.36
C TYR A 61 15.66 19.32 0.38
N LYS A 62 16.94 19.37 -0.02
CA LYS A 62 18.03 18.64 0.66
C LYS A 62 18.24 19.14 2.10
N GLU A 63 18.17 20.44 2.31
CA GLU A 63 18.26 21.03 3.64
C GLU A 63 17.10 20.61 4.54
N ALA A 64 15.87 20.58 4.01
CA ALA A 64 14.69 20.12 4.72
C ALA A 64 14.74 18.61 5.06
N MET A 65 15.33 17.79 4.19
CA MET A 65 15.52 16.35 4.44
C MET A 65 16.67 16.04 5.40
N HIS A 66 17.65 16.94 5.51
CA HIS A 66 18.88 16.68 6.27
C HIS A 66 18.67 16.23 7.73
N PRO A 67 17.75 16.82 8.53
CA PRO A 67 17.49 16.34 9.89
C PRO A 67 17.05 14.87 9.93
N LEU A 68 16.24 14.45 8.98
CA LEU A 68 15.76 13.07 8.87
C LEU A 68 16.89 12.11 8.46
N ASP A 69 17.71 12.50 7.49
CA ASP A 69 18.86 11.71 7.02
C ASP A 69 19.90 11.50 8.13
N VAL A 70 20.13 12.52 8.96
CA VAL A 70 21.05 12.42 10.12
C VAL A 70 20.53 11.40 11.13
N VAL A 71 19.24 11.43 11.47
CA VAL A 71 18.66 10.48 12.41
C VAL A 71 18.69 9.07 11.83
N ARG A 72 18.30 8.89 10.58
CA ARG A 72 18.31 7.58 9.91
C ARG A 72 19.69 6.97 9.76
N SER A 73 20.71 7.78 9.59
CA SER A 73 22.08 7.28 9.52
C SER A 73 22.63 6.77 10.86
N SER A 74 22.00 7.13 11.98
CA SER A 74 22.43 6.81 13.33
C SER A 74 21.55 5.79 14.06
N MET A 75 20.40 5.39 13.46
CA MET A 75 19.40 4.53 14.10
C MET A 75 18.92 3.44 13.15
N ASP A 76 18.76 2.23 13.69
CA ASP A 76 18.27 1.08 12.90
C ASP A 76 16.74 0.96 12.83
N ASN A 77 16.02 1.67 13.72
CA ASN A 77 14.56 1.56 13.83
C ASN A 77 13.90 2.94 13.95
N TRP A 78 12.67 3.04 13.45
CA TRP A 78 11.83 4.22 13.59
C TRP A 78 11.64 4.60 15.06
N SER A 79 11.89 5.86 15.38
CA SER A 79 11.87 6.38 16.74
C SER A 79 11.17 7.74 16.82
N ASP A 80 10.91 8.20 18.06
CA ASP A 80 10.38 9.54 18.30
C ASP A 80 11.32 10.64 17.76
N ALA A 81 12.64 10.39 17.74
CA ALA A 81 13.63 11.30 17.17
C ALA A 81 13.46 11.42 15.65
N GLU A 82 13.20 10.32 14.96
CA GLU A 82 12.92 10.32 13.53
C GLU A 82 11.62 11.04 13.20
N LEU A 83 10.56 10.82 13.99
CA LEU A 83 9.32 11.57 13.87
C LEU A 83 9.54 13.07 14.10
N GLY A 84 10.30 13.45 15.10
CA GLY A 84 10.67 14.84 15.37
C GLY A 84 11.44 15.48 14.20
N ALA A 85 12.44 14.78 13.66
CA ALA A 85 13.20 15.23 12.51
C ALA A 85 12.34 15.38 11.25
N LEU A 86 11.41 14.45 11.02
CA LEU A 86 10.45 14.51 9.93
C LEU A 86 9.57 15.77 10.03
N VAL A 87 9.00 16.04 11.22
CA VAL A 87 8.14 17.22 11.44
C VAL A 87 8.91 18.52 11.19
N VAL A 88 10.16 18.61 11.66
CA VAL A 88 11.02 19.79 11.41
C VAL A 88 11.26 19.97 9.90
N GLY A 89 11.64 18.91 9.19
CA GLY A 89 11.87 18.96 7.75
C GLY A 89 10.63 19.35 6.96
N MET A 90 9.47 18.78 7.31
CA MET A 90 8.18 19.13 6.69
C MET A 90 7.82 20.61 6.88
N HIS A 91 8.06 21.16 8.07
CA HIS A 91 7.80 22.56 8.35
C HIS A 91 8.70 23.49 7.50
N MET A 92 10.01 23.21 7.44
CA MET A 92 10.95 23.95 6.59
C MET A 92 10.53 23.90 5.10
N ALA A 93 10.14 22.71 4.63
CA ALA A 93 9.70 22.55 3.23
C ALA A 93 8.41 23.31 2.95
N LYS A 94 7.46 23.31 3.88
CA LYS A 94 6.22 24.08 3.76
C LYS A 94 6.46 25.56 3.69
N GLU A 95 7.26 26.14 4.59
CA GLU A 95 7.58 27.57 4.59
C GLU A 95 8.22 28.01 3.25
N ALA A 96 9.12 27.18 2.72
CA ALA A 96 9.77 27.49 1.45
C ALA A 96 8.79 27.33 0.26
N CYS A 97 7.92 26.33 0.28
CA CYS A 97 6.89 26.14 -0.74
C CYS A 97 5.90 27.31 -0.76
N ASP A 98 5.44 27.80 0.41
CA ASP A 98 4.49 28.92 0.52
C ASP A 98 5.04 30.23 -0.11
N GLN A 99 6.37 30.37 -0.20
CA GLN A 99 7.05 31.53 -0.79
C GLN A 99 7.34 31.37 -2.29
N ALA A 100 7.28 30.14 -2.79
CA ALA A 100 7.66 29.82 -4.16
C ALA A 100 6.50 30.07 -5.14
N LYS A 101 6.87 30.48 -6.37
CA LYS A 101 5.93 30.66 -7.48
C LYS A 101 6.31 29.69 -8.59
N PRO A 102 5.52 28.65 -8.88
CA PRO A 102 5.88 27.62 -9.87
C PRO A 102 6.24 28.19 -11.25
N GLU A 103 5.60 29.28 -11.65
CA GLU A 103 5.86 29.95 -12.93
C GLU A 103 7.26 30.53 -13.06
N SER A 104 7.95 30.75 -11.94
CA SER A 104 9.33 31.29 -11.91
C SER A 104 10.40 30.22 -12.14
N TYR A 105 10.02 28.93 -12.13
CA TYR A 105 10.95 27.84 -12.26
C TYR A 105 10.77 27.05 -13.55
N THR A 106 11.82 26.38 -14.00
CA THR A 106 11.84 25.52 -15.19
C THR A 106 12.79 24.35 -14.96
N GLY A 107 12.67 23.28 -15.76
CA GLY A 107 13.55 22.14 -15.69
C GLY A 107 13.54 21.46 -14.32
N ASP A 108 14.71 21.03 -13.88
CA ASP A 108 14.87 20.32 -12.61
C ASP A 108 14.42 21.13 -11.40
N ASP A 109 14.57 22.47 -11.43
CA ASP A 109 14.12 23.34 -10.33
C ASP A 109 12.59 23.29 -10.15
N LEU A 110 11.82 23.16 -11.25
CA LEU A 110 10.36 23.04 -11.18
C LEU A 110 9.95 21.66 -10.62
N TYR A 111 10.66 20.60 -11.02
CA TYR A 111 10.45 19.27 -10.45
C TYR A 111 10.82 19.23 -8.96
N ASP A 112 11.95 19.81 -8.60
CA ASP A 112 12.38 19.87 -7.19
C ASP A 112 11.43 20.71 -6.34
N LEU A 113 10.81 21.77 -6.91
CA LEU A 113 9.73 22.50 -6.26
C LEU A 113 8.52 21.60 -5.98
N ALA A 114 8.12 20.78 -6.95
CA ALA A 114 7.02 19.85 -6.75
C ALA A 114 7.30 18.88 -5.59
N ARG A 115 8.54 18.35 -5.50
CA ARG A 115 8.98 17.47 -4.39
C ARG A 115 9.01 18.22 -3.06
N LEU A 116 9.52 19.43 -3.05
CA LEU A 116 9.60 20.28 -1.84
C LEU A 116 8.19 20.52 -1.28
N CYS A 117 7.26 20.95 -2.14
CA CYS A 117 5.87 21.19 -1.75
C CYS A 117 5.17 19.90 -1.30
N SER A 118 5.42 18.78 -1.96
CA SER A 118 4.91 17.48 -1.56
C SER A 118 5.41 17.08 -0.17
N PHE A 119 6.70 17.26 0.10
CA PHE A 119 7.29 16.99 1.42
C PHE A 119 6.74 17.92 2.50
N GLY A 120 6.50 19.19 2.17
CA GLY A 120 5.83 20.17 3.05
C GLY A 120 4.32 19.99 3.18
N GLN A 121 3.74 18.97 2.50
CA GLN A 121 2.30 18.68 2.47
C GLN A 121 1.44 19.83 1.90
N ASP A 122 2.00 20.68 1.10
CA ASP A 122 1.19 21.58 0.26
C ASP A 122 0.82 20.87 -1.05
N TRP A 123 -0.21 20.06 -0.96
CA TRP A 123 -0.66 19.19 -2.05
C TRP A 123 -1.08 19.97 -3.30
N ASN A 124 -1.68 21.14 -3.12
CA ASN A 124 -2.10 21.97 -4.24
C ASN A 124 -0.89 22.56 -5.00
N ALA A 125 0.07 23.09 -4.28
CA ALA A 125 1.29 23.63 -4.88
C ALA A 125 2.16 22.52 -5.50
N ALA A 126 2.26 21.36 -4.83
CA ALA A 126 2.95 20.19 -5.35
C ALA A 126 2.35 19.71 -6.67
N ASN A 127 1.02 19.56 -6.73
CA ASN A 127 0.31 19.20 -7.95
C ASN A 127 0.49 20.25 -9.07
N ALA A 128 0.36 21.53 -8.74
CA ALA A 128 0.52 22.61 -9.74
C ALA A 128 1.93 22.61 -10.36
N ALA A 129 2.97 22.48 -9.55
CA ALA A 129 4.36 22.43 -10.03
C ALA A 129 4.61 21.16 -10.86
N ALA A 130 4.13 20.01 -10.41
CA ALA A 130 4.26 18.73 -11.11
C ALA A 130 3.55 18.76 -12.48
N LEU A 131 2.30 19.22 -12.54
CA LEU A 131 1.54 19.33 -13.79
C LEU A 131 2.17 20.33 -14.75
N GLN A 132 2.74 21.41 -14.26
CA GLN A 132 3.46 22.37 -15.10
C GLN A 132 4.73 21.74 -15.71
N TYR A 133 5.45 20.91 -14.95
CA TYR A 133 6.58 20.11 -15.46
C TYR A 133 6.14 19.14 -16.55
N VAL A 134 5.06 18.39 -16.29
CA VAL A 134 4.45 17.45 -17.24
C VAL A 134 4.00 18.13 -18.52
N ALA A 135 3.33 19.30 -18.41
CA ALA A 135 2.84 20.07 -19.56
C ALA A 135 3.97 20.58 -20.47
N ARG A 136 5.13 20.89 -19.91
CA ARG A 136 6.32 21.28 -20.67
C ARG A 136 7.00 20.08 -21.34
N GLY A 137 6.67 18.86 -20.96
CA GLY A 137 7.30 17.63 -21.48
C GLY A 137 8.77 17.54 -21.14
N GLU A 138 9.18 18.16 -20.03
CA GLU A 138 10.58 18.24 -19.63
C GLU A 138 11.10 16.86 -19.16
N LYS A 139 12.35 16.58 -19.45
CA LYS A 139 13.07 15.38 -19.01
C LYS A 139 14.21 15.82 -18.08
N PRO A 140 14.69 14.97 -17.18
CA PRO A 140 14.53 13.51 -17.09
C PRO A 140 13.40 13.01 -16.17
N HIS A 141 12.72 13.89 -15.40
CA HIS A 141 11.85 13.49 -14.27
C HIS A 141 10.36 13.41 -14.62
N LEU A 142 10.00 13.16 -15.90
CA LEU A 142 8.62 13.22 -16.34
C LEU A 142 7.73 12.18 -15.61
N ALA A 143 8.19 10.93 -15.49
CA ALA A 143 7.47 9.89 -14.78
C ALA A 143 7.33 10.20 -13.28
N GLN A 144 8.40 10.69 -12.66
CA GLN A 144 8.39 11.09 -11.26
C GLN A 144 7.46 12.30 -10.99
N ALA A 145 7.36 13.24 -11.95
CA ALA A 145 6.43 14.36 -11.84
C ALA A 145 4.96 13.89 -11.89
N TYR A 146 4.64 12.93 -12.76
CA TYR A 146 3.32 12.29 -12.73
C TYR A 146 3.03 11.65 -11.37
N MET A 147 3.99 10.92 -10.81
CA MET A 147 3.85 10.28 -9.49
C MET A 147 3.62 11.30 -8.37
N VAL A 148 4.36 12.44 -8.38
CA VAL A 148 4.14 13.54 -7.42
C VAL A 148 2.73 14.13 -7.57
N SER A 149 2.27 14.37 -8.81
CA SER A 149 0.93 14.87 -9.09
C SER A 149 -0.15 13.89 -8.59
N MET A 150 -0.04 12.60 -8.90
CA MET A 150 -0.98 11.57 -8.44
C MET A 150 -1.05 11.52 -6.92
N SER A 151 0.10 11.48 -6.25
CA SER A 151 0.17 11.47 -4.78
C SER A 151 -0.48 12.72 -4.18
N ALA A 152 -0.19 13.90 -4.71
CA ALA A 152 -0.78 15.15 -4.26
C ALA A 152 -2.31 15.19 -4.44
N LEU A 153 -2.82 14.70 -5.57
CA LEU A 153 -4.25 14.60 -5.85
C LEU A 153 -4.97 13.62 -4.91
N VAL A 154 -4.33 12.49 -4.61
CA VAL A 154 -4.84 11.52 -3.64
C VAL A 154 -4.99 12.16 -2.26
N HIS A 155 -3.95 12.85 -1.77
CA HIS A 155 -4.00 13.54 -0.48
C HIS A 155 -4.98 14.71 -0.45
N ALA A 156 -5.22 15.36 -1.59
CA ALA A 156 -6.27 16.38 -1.73
C ALA A 156 -7.68 15.78 -1.88
N ASN A 157 -7.84 14.45 -1.79
CA ASN A 157 -9.10 13.72 -2.02
C ASN A 157 -9.70 13.93 -3.42
N ALA A 158 -8.86 14.24 -4.41
CA ALA A 158 -9.23 14.44 -5.81
C ALA A 158 -9.02 13.15 -6.63
N ILE A 159 -9.64 12.06 -6.20
CA ILE A 159 -9.38 10.69 -6.69
C ILE A 159 -9.66 10.57 -8.21
N ASP A 160 -10.71 11.21 -8.73
CA ASP A 160 -10.99 11.17 -10.17
C ASP A 160 -9.87 11.78 -11.02
N MET A 161 -9.27 12.86 -10.53
CA MET A 161 -8.15 13.50 -11.20
C MET A 161 -6.86 12.67 -11.09
N ALA A 162 -6.62 12.04 -9.95
CA ALA A 162 -5.49 11.13 -9.75
C ALA A 162 -5.58 9.93 -10.71
N ASP A 163 -6.75 9.31 -10.84
CA ASP A 163 -7.03 8.23 -11.76
C ASP A 163 -6.80 8.66 -13.23
N GLN A 164 -7.30 9.83 -13.63
CA GLN A 164 -7.04 10.38 -14.96
C GLN A 164 -5.54 10.62 -15.20
N THR A 165 -4.83 11.13 -14.22
CA THR A 165 -3.38 11.37 -14.29
C THR A 165 -2.60 10.06 -14.46
N ALA A 166 -3.02 8.99 -13.76
CA ALA A 166 -2.44 7.65 -13.91
C ALA A 166 -2.61 7.12 -15.34
N ARG A 167 -3.81 7.24 -15.92
CA ARG A 167 -4.09 6.83 -17.31
C ARG A 167 -3.22 7.60 -18.31
N GLU A 168 -3.16 8.92 -18.15
CA GLU A 168 -2.31 9.76 -19.02
C GLU A 168 -0.84 9.36 -18.93
N MET A 169 -0.37 9.02 -17.74
CA MET A 169 1.00 8.54 -17.53
C MET A 169 1.27 7.24 -18.31
N LEU A 170 0.37 6.25 -18.21
CA LEU A 170 0.50 4.96 -18.88
C LEU A 170 0.43 5.10 -20.41
N ASP A 171 -0.42 6.00 -20.92
CA ASP A 171 -0.56 6.26 -22.36
C ASP A 171 0.66 6.95 -22.96
N ARG A 172 1.37 7.77 -22.18
CA ARG A 172 2.45 8.66 -22.68
C ARG A 172 3.86 8.12 -22.43
N LEU A 173 4.02 7.24 -21.45
CA LEU A 173 5.34 6.78 -21.02
C LEU A 173 5.51 5.28 -21.25
N PRO A 174 6.73 4.82 -21.50
CA PRO A 174 7.03 3.40 -21.49
C PRO A 174 6.76 2.85 -20.10
N TYR A 175 6.21 1.63 -20.03
CA TYR A 175 5.99 0.94 -18.76
C TYR A 175 7.35 0.51 -18.18
N ASP A 176 7.82 1.24 -17.20
CA ASP A 176 9.09 1.05 -16.51
C ASP A 176 8.90 0.97 -14.99
N ALA A 177 10.00 0.91 -14.22
CA ALA A 177 9.92 0.77 -12.77
C ALA A 177 9.22 1.95 -12.06
N VAL A 178 9.29 3.16 -12.63
CA VAL A 178 8.63 4.34 -12.04
C VAL A 178 7.12 4.31 -12.31
N VAL A 179 6.74 3.94 -13.54
CA VAL A 179 5.31 3.81 -13.91
C VAL A 179 4.66 2.70 -13.10
N ALA A 180 5.33 1.54 -12.97
CA ALA A 180 4.84 0.42 -12.16
C ALA A 180 4.69 0.80 -10.68
N ASP A 181 5.66 1.51 -10.09
CA ASP A 181 5.62 1.96 -8.70
C ASP A 181 4.49 2.98 -8.45
N ALA A 182 4.24 3.88 -9.41
CA ALA A 182 3.15 4.84 -9.34
C ALA A 182 1.78 4.14 -9.36
N TYR A 183 1.60 3.16 -10.25
CA TYR A 183 0.36 2.36 -10.32
C TYR A 183 0.15 1.54 -9.06
N LEU A 184 1.19 0.87 -8.56
CA LEU A 184 1.13 0.13 -7.30
C LEU A 184 0.70 1.03 -6.14
N SER A 185 1.36 2.17 -5.97
CA SER A 185 1.03 3.12 -4.90
C SER A 185 -0.41 3.64 -4.98
N MET A 186 -0.90 3.92 -6.18
CA MET A 186 -2.28 4.37 -6.39
C MET A 186 -3.30 3.26 -6.10
N LYS A 187 -3.05 2.04 -6.56
CA LYS A 187 -3.90 0.87 -6.29
C LYS A 187 -3.97 0.57 -4.80
N ASP A 188 -2.83 0.54 -4.11
CA ASP A 188 -2.74 0.32 -2.67
C ASP A 188 -3.59 1.33 -1.90
N TYR A 189 -3.49 2.62 -2.27
CA TYR A 189 -4.32 3.65 -1.66
C TYR A 189 -5.81 3.42 -1.90
N LEU A 190 -6.21 3.14 -3.15
CA LEU A 190 -7.62 2.89 -3.51
C LEU A 190 -8.18 1.66 -2.78
N ILE A 191 -7.37 0.62 -2.65
CA ILE A 191 -7.72 -0.58 -1.87
C ILE A 191 -7.88 -0.21 -0.39
N GLN A 192 -6.95 0.56 0.17
CA GLN A 192 -7.00 0.96 1.57
C GLN A 192 -8.28 1.73 1.90
N VAL A 193 -8.67 2.70 1.06
CA VAL A 193 -9.90 3.48 1.27
C VAL A 193 -11.17 2.77 0.78
N GLY A 194 -11.03 1.63 0.14
CA GLY A 194 -12.14 0.85 -0.40
C GLY A 194 -12.84 1.51 -1.57
N ASP A 195 -12.08 2.19 -2.44
CA ASP A 195 -12.59 2.80 -3.67
C ASP A 195 -12.65 1.74 -4.78
N PRO A 196 -13.80 1.61 -5.50
CA PRO A 196 -13.95 0.63 -6.56
C PRO A 196 -13.04 0.87 -7.77
N LYS A 197 -12.45 2.05 -7.93
CA LYS A 197 -11.50 2.37 -9.00
C LYS A 197 -10.22 1.53 -8.94
N ALA A 198 -9.89 0.95 -7.78
CA ALA A 198 -8.77 0.01 -7.68
C ALA A 198 -8.85 -1.09 -8.74
N LEU A 199 -10.05 -1.64 -8.97
CA LEU A 199 -10.28 -2.69 -9.97
C LEU A 199 -10.08 -2.18 -11.40
N SER A 200 -10.63 -1.01 -11.75
CA SER A 200 -10.45 -0.43 -13.09
C SER A 200 -9.00 -0.07 -13.38
N LEU A 201 -8.30 0.49 -12.42
CA LEU A 201 -6.89 0.86 -12.55
C LEU A 201 -5.98 -0.38 -12.74
N ALA A 202 -6.25 -1.46 -11.98
CA ALA A 202 -5.56 -2.73 -12.15
C ALA A 202 -5.84 -3.36 -13.53
N ALA A 203 -7.07 -3.25 -14.04
CA ALA A 203 -7.44 -3.75 -15.36
C ALA A 203 -6.74 -2.99 -16.50
N GLU A 204 -6.54 -1.69 -16.35
CA GLU A 204 -5.84 -0.87 -17.34
C GLU A 204 -4.35 -1.18 -17.40
N GLU A 205 -3.72 -1.36 -16.25
CA GLU A 205 -2.32 -1.72 -16.16
C GLU A 205 -2.03 -3.14 -16.68
N HIS A 206 -3.02 -4.04 -16.62
CA HIS A 206 -2.85 -5.49 -16.79
C HIS A 206 -2.03 -5.89 -18.02
N THR A 207 -2.34 -5.33 -19.19
CA THR A 207 -1.62 -5.67 -20.43
C THR A 207 -0.14 -5.27 -20.36
N ALA A 208 0.15 -4.08 -19.84
CA ALA A 208 1.51 -3.56 -19.74
C ALA A 208 2.36 -4.36 -18.73
N ILE A 209 1.79 -4.66 -17.56
CA ILE A 209 2.49 -5.40 -16.52
C ILE A 209 2.73 -6.87 -16.92
N VAL A 210 1.78 -7.53 -17.58
CA VAL A 210 1.94 -8.90 -18.12
C VAL A 210 3.01 -8.94 -19.20
N GLN A 211 3.05 -7.94 -20.08
CA GLN A 211 4.10 -7.83 -21.09
C GLN A 211 5.49 -7.64 -20.45
N ALA A 212 5.61 -6.78 -19.46
CA ALA A 212 6.85 -6.56 -18.73
C ALA A 212 7.30 -7.83 -17.99
N LEU A 213 6.38 -8.52 -17.32
CA LEU A 213 6.62 -9.78 -16.63
C LEU A 213 7.14 -10.87 -17.60
N GLY A 214 6.59 -10.92 -18.82
CA GLY A 214 7.00 -11.86 -19.87
C GLY A 214 8.45 -11.70 -20.35
N GLN A 215 9.11 -10.58 -20.03
CA GLN A 215 10.54 -10.40 -20.27
C GLN A 215 11.40 -11.16 -19.27
N ASN A 216 10.86 -11.50 -18.12
CA ASN A 216 11.50 -12.26 -17.03
C ASN A 216 12.83 -11.66 -16.56
N VAL A 217 12.91 -10.35 -16.55
CA VAL A 217 14.08 -9.56 -16.12
C VAL A 217 13.65 -8.49 -15.14
N LEU A 218 14.63 -7.99 -14.37
CA LEU A 218 14.45 -6.84 -13.50
C LEU A 218 13.94 -5.64 -14.30
N LEU A 219 12.77 -5.14 -13.96
CA LEU A 219 12.22 -3.92 -14.56
C LEU A 219 12.99 -2.72 -14.02
N LYS A 220 13.54 -1.89 -14.89
CA LYS A 220 14.32 -0.70 -14.53
C LYS A 220 13.65 0.55 -15.08
N ASP A 221 13.88 1.68 -14.44
CA ASP A 221 13.59 2.98 -15.02
C ASP A 221 14.64 3.38 -16.07
N ALA A 222 14.35 4.45 -16.80
CA ALA A 222 15.20 4.94 -17.89
C ALA A 222 16.63 5.32 -17.44
N TYR A 223 16.82 5.61 -16.16
CA TYR A 223 18.11 6.07 -15.58
C TYR A 223 18.80 4.98 -14.77
N GLY A 224 18.11 3.88 -14.46
CA GLY A 224 18.63 2.77 -13.67
C GLY A 224 18.65 3.02 -12.16
N ASP A 225 18.01 4.11 -11.70
CA ASP A 225 17.95 4.49 -10.29
C ASP A 225 16.91 3.68 -9.51
N ARG A 226 15.89 3.18 -10.21
CA ARG A 226 14.83 2.33 -9.66
C ARG A 226 14.78 1.00 -10.37
N SER A 227 14.41 -0.03 -9.62
CA SER A 227 14.21 -1.36 -10.19
C SER A 227 13.19 -2.15 -9.39
N ILE A 228 12.40 -2.96 -10.09
CA ILE A 228 11.41 -3.88 -9.51
C ILE A 228 11.78 -5.29 -9.91
N GLY A 229 11.92 -6.19 -8.93
CA GLY A 229 12.18 -7.62 -9.15
C GLY A 229 10.98 -8.33 -9.79
N VAL A 230 11.25 -9.45 -10.45
CA VAL A 230 10.20 -10.23 -11.12
C VAL A 230 9.14 -10.71 -10.13
N GLY A 231 9.54 -11.06 -8.90
CA GLY A 231 8.61 -11.48 -7.86
C GLY A 231 7.65 -10.38 -7.42
N ALA A 232 8.16 -9.15 -7.22
CA ALA A 232 7.32 -7.99 -6.87
C ALA A 232 6.41 -7.57 -8.03
N LEU A 233 6.93 -7.61 -9.26
CA LEU A 233 6.12 -7.35 -10.46
C LEU A 233 5.01 -8.39 -10.63
N TYR A 234 5.29 -9.67 -10.36
CA TYR A 234 4.30 -10.74 -10.36
C TYR A 234 3.19 -10.50 -9.32
N GLU A 235 3.57 -10.11 -8.10
CA GLU A 235 2.62 -9.78 -7.04
C GLU A 235 1.69 -8.64 -7.45
N SER A 236 2.22 -7.54 -7.99
CA SER A 236 1.43 -6.42 -8.48
C SER A 236 0.53 -6.82 -9.67
N ALA A 237 1.03 -7.65 -10.60
CA ALA A 237 0.23 -8.17 -11.71
C ALA A 237 -0.96 -9.04 -11.26
N MET A 238 -0.78 -9.76 -10.15
CA MET A 238 -1.82 -10.62 -9.58
C MET A 238 -2.95 -9.87 -8.88
N GLU A 239 -2.77 -8.58 -8.54
CA GLU A 239 -3.79 -7.79 -7.85
C GLU A 239 -5.13 -7.77 -8.57
N LEU A 240 -5.13 -7.68 -9.90
CA LEU A 240 -6.37 -7.75 -10.68
C LEU A 240 -7.12 -9.07 -10.43
N ALA A 241 -6.43 -10.20 -10.47
CA ALA A 241 -7.04 -11.50 -10.21
C ALA A 241 -7.60 -11.61 -8.78
N PHE A 242 -6.90 -11.03 -7.79
CA PHE A 242 -7.40 -10.97 -6.41
C PHE A 242 -8.64 -10.06 -6.29
N LEU A 243 -8.61 -8.87 -6.88
CA LEU A 243 -9.72 -7.91 -6.81
C LEU A 243 -10.98 -8.46 -7.48
N GLU A 244 -10.86 -9.10 -8.64
CA GLU A 244 -11.97 -9.78 -9.31
C GLU A 244 -12.54 -10.91 -8.44
N ARG A 245 -11.66 -11.68 -7.79
CA ARG A 245 -12.07 -12.72 -6.85
C ARG A 245 -12.85 -12.15 -5.66
N TYR A 246 -12.38 -11.02 -5.12
CA TYR A 246 -13.05 -10.32 -4.02
C TYR A 246 -14.38 -9.69 -4.45
N ALA A 247 -14.50 -9.27 -5.72
CA ALA A 247 -15.75 -8.81 -6.32
C ALA A 247 -16.74 -9.96 -6.53
N GLY A 248 -16.25 -11.21 -6.64
CA GLY A 248 -17.06 -12.42 -6.84
C GLY A 248 -17.13 -12.87 -8.29
N ASP A 249 -16.29 -12.33 -9.18
CA ASP A 249 -16.16 -12.81 -10.56
C ASP A 249 -15.02 -13.85 -10.69
N ASP A 250 -15.33 -15.06 -10.23
CA ASP A 250 -14.38 -16.17 -10.22
C ASP A 250 -13.87 -16.54 -11.63
N ARG A 251 -14.67 -16.27 -12.67
CA ARG A 251 -14.29 -16.61 -14.05
C ARG A 251 -13.26 -15.62 -14.59
N VAL A 252 -13.49 -14.32 -14.40
CA VAL A 252 -12.54 -13.28 -14.80
C VAL A 252 -11.25 -13.42 -13.99
N ALA A 253 -11.37 -13.60 -12.67
CA ALA A 253 -10.24 -13.82 -11.80
C ALA A 253 -9.33 -14.99 -12.26
N ALA A 254 -9.93 -16.12 -12.65
CA ALA A 254 -9.20 -17.28 -13.15
C ALA A 254 -8.49 -17.01 -14.49
N ALA A 255 -9.10 -16.22 -15.37
CA ALA A 255 -8.49 -15.82 -16.63
C ALA A 255 -7.28 -14.90 -16.38
N MET A 256 -7.43 -13.88 -15.52
CA MET A 256 -6.34 -12.96 -15.16
C MET A 256 -5.17 -13.70 -14.48
N PHE A 257 -5.48 -14.62 -13.58
CA PHE A 257 -4.46 -15.48 -12.99
C PHE A 257 -3.68 -16.27 -14.06
N ALA A 258 -4.40 -16.90 -15.01
CA ALA A 258 -3.78 -17.69 -16.06
C ALA A 258 -2.88 -16.85 -16.98
N ASP A 259 -3.28 -15.61 -17.28
CA ASP A 259 -2.51 -14.68 -18.09
C ASP A 259 -1.19 -14.29 -17.40
N VAL A 260 -1.27 -13.91 -16.12
CA VAL A 260 -0.10 -13.52 -15.33
C VAL A 260 0.83 -14.72 -15.10
N ASP A 261 0.28 -15.87 -14.71
CA ASP A 261 1.08 -17.07 -14.42
C ASP A 261 1.73 -17.64 -15.68
N GLY A 262 1.01 -17.57 -16.79
CA GLY A 262 1.51 -17.99 -18.12
C GLY A 262 2.56 -17.05 -18.71
N ALA A 263 2.66 -15.80 -18.27
CA ALA A 263 3.67 -14.86 -18.72
C ALA A 263 5.07 -15.19 -18.16
N LEU A 264 5.14 -15.81 -16.98
CA LEU A 264 6.41 -16.21 -16.37
C LEU A 264 7.12 -17.28 -17.16
N LYS A 265 8.34 -16.96 -17.62
CA LYS A 265 9.23 -17.92 -18.31
C LYS A 265 10.24 -18.48 -17.30
N ASP A 266 10.21 -19.81 -17.12
CA ASP A 266 11.20 -20.54 -16.31
C ASP A 266 11.44 -19.94 -14.90
N PRO A 267 10.39 -19.87 -14.04
CA PRO A 267 10.50 -19.26 -12.72
C PRO A 267 11.56 -19.92 -11.82
N ALA A 268 11.98 -21.15 -12.13
CA ALA A 268 13.02 -21.85 -11.38
C ALA A 268 14.41 -21.18 -11.51
N ARG A 269 14.62 -20.33 -12.51
CA ARG A 269 15.89 -19.60 -12.70
C ARG A 269 15.92 -18.22 -12.05
N LEU A 270 14.81 -17.77 -11.51
CA LEU A 270 14.76 -16.49 -10.82
C LEU A 270 15.56 -16.53 -9.51
N PRO A 271 15.95 -15.37 -8.96
CA PRO A 271 16.49 -15.28 -7.59
C PRO A 271 15.57 -15.94 -6.57
N ALA A 272 16.13 -16.49 -5.51
CA ALA A 272 15.36 -17.22 -4.48
C ALA A 272 14.27 -16.34 -3.84
N GLU A 273 14.53 -15.05 -3.66
CA GLU A 273 13.56 -14.08 -3.14
C GLU A 273 12.35 -13.93 -4.08
N ASP A 274 12.60 -13.77 -5.39
CA ASP A 274 11.53 -13.70 -6.39
C ASP A 274 10.70 -14.99 -6.42
N GLN A 275 11.37 -16.16 -6.38
CA GLN A 275 10.68 -17.46 -6.32
C GLN A 275 9.81 -17.57 -5.06
N GLN A 276 10.30 -17.13 -3.90
CA GLN A 276 9.57 -17.15 -2.65
C GLN A 276 8.31 -16.27 -2.74
N ARG A 277 8.43 -15.06 -3.30
CA ARG A 277 7.31 -14.13 -3.48
C ARG A 277 6.26 -14.68 -4.44
N ILE A 278 6.67 -15.20 -5.60
CA ILE A 278 5.76 -15.85 -6.55
C ILE A 278 5.01 -17.02 -5.91
N ASN A 279 5.72 -17.90 -5.18
CA ASN A 279 5.11 -19.05 -4.51
C ASN A 279 4.15 -18.62 -3.40
N SER A 280 4.46 -17.54 -2.67
CA SER A 280 3.58 -16.93 -1.69
C SER A 280 2.25 -16.52 -2.33
N VAL A 281 2.31 -15.69 -3.37
CA VAL A 281 1.14 -15.19 -4.10
C VAL A 281 0.29 -16.33 -4.69
N ARG A 282 0.93 -17.32 -5.31
CA ARG A 282 0.25 -18.53 -5.83
C ARG A 282 -0.47 -19.30 -4.71
N THR A 283 0.18 -19.44 -3.56
CA THR A 283 -0.41 -20.13 -2.40
C THR A 283 -1.63 -19.36 -1.90
N GLN A 284 -1.52 -18.05 -1.72
CA GLN A 284 -2.61 -17.20 -1.28
C GLN A 284 -3.79 -17.24 -2.25
N TYR A 285 -3.55 -17.04 -3.54
CA TYR A 285 -4.60 -17.12 -4.57
C TYR A 285 -5.25 -18.50 -4.59
N GLY A 286 -4.45 -19.56 -4.48
CA GLY A 286 -4.92 -20.93 -4.46
C GLY A 286 -5.77 -21.30 -3.24
N LEU A 287 -5.72 -20.54 -2.15
CA LEU A 287 -6.53 -20.72 -0.96
C LEU A 287 -7.88 -20.00 -1.05
N LEU A 288 -8.02 -18.97 -1.90
CA LEU A 288 -9.28 -18.25 -2.05
C LEU A 288 -10.41 -19.17 -2.53
N GLY A 289 -11.57 -19.05 -1.90
CA GLY A 289 -12.75 -19.87 -2.15
C GLY A 289 -12.66 -21.29 -1.58
N LYS A 290 -11.52 -21.68 -0.99
CA LYS A 290 -11.40 -22.96 -0.28
C LYS A 290 -11.78 -22.83 1.19
N ARG A 291 -12.11 -23.97 1.79
CA ARG A 291 -12.37 -24.05 3.22
C ARG A 291 -11.11 -23.72 4.02
N LEU A 292 -11.27 -22.99 5.10
CA LEU A 292 -10.18 -22.71 6.02
C LEU A 292 -9.53 -24.03 6.47
N PRO A 293 -8.22 -24.23 6.28
CA PRO A 293 -7.54 -25.41 6.77
C PRO A 293 -7.57 -25.46 8.31
N GLU A 294 -7.46 -26.66 8.86
CA GLU A 294 -7.32 -26.84 10.30
C GLU A 294 -6.06 -26.15 10.81
N ILE A 295 -6.22 -25.29 11.81
CA ILE A 295 -5.13 -24.56 12.44
C ILE A 295 -4.84 -25.20 13.80
N LYS A 296 -3.64 -25.75 13.93
CA LYS A 296 -3.16 -26.28 15.22
C LYS A 296 -2.89 -25.10 16.17
N VAL A 297 -3.60 -25.06 17.29
CA VAL A 297 -3.35 -24.09 18.36
C VAL A 297 -2.44 -24.74 19.40
N LEU A 298 -1.33 -24.09 19.72
CA LEU A 298 -0.39 -24.51 20.75
C LEU A 298 -0.85 -24.05 22.13
N ARG A 299 -1.26 -22.78 22.23
CA ARG A 299 -1.72 -22.16 23.47
C ARG A 299 -2.72 -21.03 23.18
N ALA A 300 -3.74 -20.91 24.01
CA ALA A 300 -4.61 -19.74 24.02
C ALA A 300 -4.05 -18.70 24.99
N LEU A 301 -3.60 -17.57 24.48
CA LEU A 301 -2.90 -16.59 25.31
C LEU A 301 -3.85 -15.77 26.16
N ARG A 302 -5.03 -15.43 25.62
CA ARG A 302 -6.05 -14.64 26.32
C ARG A 302 -7.48 -14.97 25.87
N ALA A 303 -7.75 -16.25 25.69
CA ALA A 303 -9.08 -16.71 25.32
C ALA A 303 -9.68 -17.58 26.45
N PRO A 304 -11.00 -17.51 26.70
CA PRO A 304 -11.69 -18.56 27.43
C PRO A 304 -11.44 -19.89 26.73
N ALA A 305 -11.30 -20.98 27.51
CA ALA A 305 -11.03 -22.32 26.98
C ALA A 305 -11.98 -22.72 25.83
N ALA A 306 -13.25 -22.29 25.90
CA ALA A 306 -14.25 -22.56 24.86
C ALA A 306 -13.95 -21.80 23.50
N LYS A 307 -13.08 -20.81 23.50
CA LYS A 307 -12.67 -20.04 22.29
C LYS A 307 -11.23 -20.35 21.87
N ALA A 308 -10.61 -21.34 22.49
CA ALA A 308 -9.23 -21.75 22.20
C ALA A 308 -9.08 -22.52 20.88
N GLN A 309 -10.14 -22.70 20.13
CA GLN A 309 -10.15 -23.37 18.83
C GLN A 309 -10.80 -22.47 17.79
N ILE A 310 -10.24 -22.47 16.59
CA ILE A 310 -10.83 -21.80 15.44
C ILE A 310 -11.71 -22.80 14.72
N ASN A 311 -13.01 -22.59 14.77
CA ASN A 311 -13.97 -23.44 14.08
C ASN A 311 -14.68 -22.63 12.98
N PRO A 312 -14.39 -22.86 11.69
CA PRO A 312 -15.03 -22.16 10.58
C PRO A 312 -16.53 -22.50 10.43
N ASP A 313 -17.02 -23.56 11.08
CA ASP A 313 -18.41 -23.98 10.99
C ASP A 313 -19.34 -23.26 11.99
N TRP A 314 -18.84 -22.25 12.68
CA TRP A 314 -19.66 -21.50 13.64
C TRP A 314 -20.75 -20.60 13.01
N GLY A 315 -20.79 -20.47 11.69
CA GLY A 315 -21.78 -19.63 11.01
C GLY A 315 -21.54 -18.13 11.16
N PHE A 316 -20.32 -17.72 11.54
CA PHE A 316 -19.90 -16.34 11.70
C PHE A 316 -18.79 -16.00 10.69
N ALA A 317 -18.73 -14.73 10.27
CA ALA A 317 -17.54 -14.25 9.59
C ALA A 317 -16.35 -14.27 10.58
N THR A 318 -15.21 -14.75 10.12
CA THR A 318 -14.00 -14.87 10.95
C THR A 318 -12.85 -14.11 10.32
N VAL A 319 -12.16 -13.33 11.12
CA VAL A 319 -10.96 -12.60 10.73
C VAL A 319 -9.78 -13.15 11.49
N LEU A 320 -8.77 -13.59 10.77
CA LEU A 320 -7.50 -14.05 11.33
C LEU A 320 -6.41 -13.05 10.95
N VAL A 321 -5.58 -12.67 11.89
CA VAL A 321 -4.38 -11.87 11.65
C VAL A 321 -3.17 -12.67 12.11
N LEU A 322 -2.35 -13.11 11.15
CA LEU A 322 -1.13 -13.87 11.39
C LEU A 322 0.06 -12.93 11.49
N PHE A 323 0.86 -13.08 12.53
CA PHE A 323 2.03 -12.25 12.73
C PHE A 323 3.09 -12.92 13.62
N PRO A 324 4.38 -12.61 13.38
CA PRO A 324 5.46 -13.07 14.25
C PRO A 324 5.47 -12.29 15.57
N ASP A 325 6.06 -12.87 16.59
CA ASP A 325 6.16 -12.33 17.94
C ASP A 325 6.82 -10.94 18.02
N TRP A 326 7.80 -10.67 17.18
CA TRP A 326 8.50 -9.37 17.12
C TRP A 326 7.67 -8.22 16.52
N CYS A 327 6.54 -8.51 15.84
CA CYS A 327 5.76 -7.47 15.17
C CYS A 327 4.95 -6.60 16.13
N VAL A 328 5.54 -5.53 16.63
CA VAL A 328 4.88 -4.59 17.57
C VAL A 328 3.66 -3.92 16.95
N GLN A 329 3.74 -3.52 15.67
CA GLN A 329 2.61 -2.89 14.97
C GLN A 329 1.43 -3.84 14.78
N CYS A 330 1.70 -5.14 14.53
CA CYS A 330 0.66 -6.15 14.44
C CYS A 330 -0.11 -6.28 15.76
N ARG A 331 0.59 -6.20 16.90
CA ARG A 331 -0.05 -6.20 18.23
C ARG A 331 -0.96 -4.99 18.44
N LYS A 332 -0.60 -3.81 17.94
CA LYS A 332 -1.46 -2.62 17.98
C LYS A 332 -2.71 -2.80 17.10
N MET A 333 -2.53 -3.35 15.90
CA MET A 333 -3.65 -3.65 14.99
C MET A 333 -4.68 -4.60 15.62
N MET A 334 -4.25 -5.55 16.46
CA MET A 334 -5.17 -6.43 17.17
C MET A 334 -6.17 -5.68 18.06
N THR A 335 -5.79 -4.54 18.62
CA THR A 335 -6.68 -3.72 19.43
C THR A 335 -7.75 -3.04 18.58
N THR A 336 -7.39 -2.46 17.43
CA THR A 336 -8.36 -1.83 16.50
C THR A 336 -9.29 -2.88 15.90
N MET A 337 -8.76 -4.03 15.49
CA MET A 337 -9.57 -5.17 15.00
C MET A 337 -10.59 -5.66 16.05
N THR A 338 -10.18 -5.76 17.31
CA THR A 338 -11.08 -6.18 18.38
C THR A 338 -12.20 -5.16 18.61
N SER A 339 -11.87 -3.88 18.56
CA SER A 339 -12.84 -2.80 18.66
C SER A 339 -13.82 -2.81 17.48
N PHE A 340 -13.33 -3.00 16.26
CA PHE A 340 -14.14 -3.15 15.06
C PHE A 340 -15.12 -4.33 15.19
N ALA A 341 -14.64 -5.50 15.63
CA ALA A 341 -15.49 -6.68 15.82
C ALA A 341 -16.57 -6.46 16.89
N ALA A 342 -16.27 -5.67 17.95
CA ALA A 342 -17.20 -5.39 19.03
C ALA A 342 -18.31 -4.40 18.62
N VAL A 343 -18.00 -3.41 17.78
CA VAL A 343 -18.97 -2.41 17.29
C VAL A 343 -20.01 -3.03 16.36
N ASN A 344 -19.67 -4.09 15.65
CA ASN A 344 -20.58 -4.83 14.75
C ASN A 344 -21.44 -5.87 15.51
N GLY A 345 -21.88 -5.56 16.73
CA GLY A 345 -22.54 -6.50 17.64
C GLY A 345 -23.80 -7.19 17.13
N ASP A 346 -24.54 -6.57 16.20
CA ASP A 346 -25.71 -7.18 15.54
C ASP A 346 -25.33 -8.25 14.50
N THR A 347 -24.05 -8.26 14.08
CA THR A 347 -23.53 -9.21 13.11
C THR A 347 -22.20 -9.75 13.65
N PRO A 348 -22.24 -10.86 14.40
CA PRO A 348 -21.07 -11.33 15.11
C PRO A 348 -19.91 -11.68 14.17
N ILE A 349 -18.80 -10.99 14.40
CA ILE A 349 -17.52 -11.22 13.72
C ILE A 349 -16.56 -11.81 14.75
N HIS A 350 -15.98 -12.94 14.42
CA HIS A 350 -14.92 -13.54 15.24
C HIS A 350 -13.56 -13.02 14.75
N ALA A 351 -12.80 -12.42 15.65
CA ALA A 351 -11.50 -11.86 15.35
C ALA A 351 -10.42 -12.56 16.19
N TYR A 352 -9.41 -13.12 15.53
CA TYR A 352 -8.31 -13.86 16.18
C TYR A 352 -6.96 -13.30 15.74
N GLY A 353 -6.06 -13.06 16.69
CA GLY A 353 -4.64 -12.96 16.43
C GLY A 353 -4.00 -14.36 16.46
N LEU A 354 -3.22 -14.66 15.46
CA LEU A 354 -2.43 -15.89 15.36
C LEU A 354 -0.96 -15.50 15.42
N VAL A 355 -0.37 -15.65 16.60
CA VAL A 355 1.03 -15.30 16.82
C VAL A 355 1.89 -16.55 16.75
N PHE A 356 3.06 -16.44 16.15
CA PHE A 356 4.03 -17.51 16.09
C PHE A 356 5.44 -17.00 16.42
N MET A 357 6.28 -17.90 16.94
CA MET A 357 7.68 -17.65 17.22
C MET A 357 8.51 -17.94 15.96
N GLU A 358 9.26 -16.96 15.44
CA GLU A 358 10.04 -17.14 14.22
C GLU A 358 11.32 -17.94 14.47
N ASP A 359 11.99 -17.70 15.60
CA ASP A 359 13.27 -18.31 15.94
C ASP A 359 13.19 -19.71 16.57
N GLY A 360 12.01 -20.33 16.57
CA GLY A 360 11.81 -21.69 17.07
C GLY A 360 11.77 -21.79 18.60
N GLU A 361 11.60 -20.68 19.31
CA GLU A 361 11.29 -20.70 20.73
C GLU A 361 9.94 -21.40 20.99
N GLU A 362 9.84 -22.13 22.11
CA GLU A 362 8.67 -22.96 22.37
C GLU A 362 7.42 -22.15 22.74
N SER A 363 7.56 -20.90 23.20
CA SER A 363 6.42 -20.09 23.67
C SER A 363 6.76 -18.61 23.89
N LEU A 364 5.76 -17.74 23.68
CA LEU A 364 5.86 -16.32 23.94
C LEU A 364 6.19 -16.00 25.39
N PRO A 365 7.13 -15.08 25.67
CA PRO A 365 7.42 -14.59 27.01
C PRO A 365 6.19 -13.97 27.68
N GLU A 366 6.02 -14.20 28.98
CA GLU A 366 4.90 -13.67 29.78
C GLU A 366 4.74 -12.13 29.69
N LYS A 367 5.84 -11.40 29.51
CA LYS A 367 5.81 -9.94 29.34
C LYS A 367 5.04 -9.56 28.08
N GLU A 368 5.30 -10.25 26.97
CA GLU A 368 4.68 -9.98 25.68
C GLU A 368 3.20 -10.42 25.64
N VAL A 369 2.88 -11.53 26.30
CA VAL A 369 1.48 -11.94 26.50
C VAL A 369 0.66 -10.85 27.20
N LYS A 370 1.26 -10.07 28.11
CA LYS A 370 0.56 -8.97 28.79
C LYS A 370 0.22 -7.81 27.86
N GLU A 371 1.01 -7.60 26.81
CA GLU A 371 0.78 -6.53 25.82
C GLU A 371 -0.43 -6.83 24.91
N LEU A 372 -0.82 -8.10 24.78
CA LEU A 372 -1.98 -8.54 23.99
C LEU A 372 -3.32 -8.37 24.74
N ARG A 373 -3.45 -7.35 25.57
CA ARG A 373 -4.64 -7.13 26.41
C ARG A 373 -5.89 -6.92 25.55
N GLY A 374 -6.95 -7.63 25.91
CA GLY A 374 -8.28 -7.48 25.31
C GLY A 374 -8.47 -8.18 23.97
N THR A 375 -7.42 -8.75 23.39
CA THR A 375 -7.50 -9.45 22.10
C THR A 375 -7.60 -10.96 22.29
N LEU A 376 -8.33 -11.61 21.40
CA LEU A 376 -8.39 -13.06 21.32
C LEU A 376 -7.20 -13.57 20.53
N THR A 377 -6.11 -13.92 21.22
CA THR A 377 -4.85 -14.31 20.58
C THR A 377 -4.50 -15.76 20.89
N LEU A 378 -4.12 -16.47 19.85
CA LEU A 378 -3.75 -17.88 19.87
C LEU A 378 -2.30 -18.00 19.37
N GLU A 379 -1.51 -18.79 20.08
CA GLU A 379 -0.17 -19.16 19.65
C GLU A 379 -0.26 -20.37 18.72
N VAL A 380 0.39 -20.27 17.56
CA VAL A 380 0.38 -21.28 16.51
C VAL A 380 1.79 -21.62 16.06
N PRO A 381 2.03 -22.82 15.47
CA PRO A 381 3.33 -23.13 14.89
C PRO A 381 3.72 -22.17 13.77
N ALA A 382 5.02 -21.86 13.63
CA ALA A 382 5.55 -21.05 12.54
C ALA A 382 5.20 -21.62 11.13
N GLY A 383 5.04 -22.94 11.02
CA GLY A 383 4.55 -23.60 9.81
C GLY A 383 3.16 -23.17 9.36
N THR A 384 2.33 -22.64 10.29
CA THR A 384 1.00 -22.10 9.97
C THR A 384 1.12 -20.91 9.02
N ALA A 385 2.01 -19.94 9.30
CA ALA A 385 2.22 -18.79 8.43
C ALA A 385 2.63 -19.22 7.01
N ARG A 386 3.56 -20.16 6.90
CA ARG A 386 3.98 -20.73 5.61
C ARG A 386 2.86 -21.41 4.83
N SER A 387 1.94 -22.11 5.53
CA SER A 387 0.79 -22.77 4.87
C SER A 387 -0.19 -21.77 4.26
N PHE A 388 -0.21 -20.53 4.74
CA PHE A 388 -0.96 -19.42 4.17
C PHE A 388 -0.14 -18.58 3.16
N GLY A 389 1.08 -18.98 2.85
CA GLY A 389 1.96 -18.22 1.96
C GLY A 389 2.41 -16.88 2.55
N ALA A 390 2.49 -16.75 3.88
CA ALA A 390 2.93 -15.52 4.51
C ALA A 390 4.43 -15.32 4.34
N ILE A 391 4.83 -14.17 3.79
CA ILE A 391 6.20 -13.67 3.71
C ILE A 391 6.31 -12.27 4.30
N ASP A 392 5.21 -11.50 4.25
CA ASP A 392 5.08 -10.16 4.82
C ASP A 392 3.97 -10.15 5.87
N TYR A 393 4.08 -9.27 6.86
CA TYR A 393 3.20 -9.24 8.03
C TYR A 393 2.71 -7.82 8.37
N PRO A 394 1.48 -7.71 8.92
CA PRO A 394 0.54 -8.79 9.29
C PRO A 394 -0.20 -9.37 8.09
N LEU A 395 -0.34 -10.71 8.03
CA LEU A 395 -1.19 -11.35 7.02
C LEU A 395 -2.61 -11.48 7.56
N GLY A 396 -3.58 -10.91 6.82
CA GLY A 396 -5.01 -11.06 7.10
C GLY A 396 -5.63 -12.20 6.33
N VAL A 397 -6.53 -12.95 6.99
CA VAL A 397 -7.38 -13.94 6.34
C VAL A 397 -8.82 -13.69 6.77
N VAL A 398 -9.72 -13.47 5.81
CA VAL A 398 -11.16 -13.31 6.08
C VAL A 398 -11.89 -14.55 5.59
N VAL A 399 -12.66 -15.14 6.49
CA VAL A 399 -13.43 -16.36 6.26
C VAL A 399 -14.93 -16.03 6.38
N ASP A 400 -15.72 -16.46 5.43
CA ASP A 400 -17.18 -16.26 5.46
C ASP A 400 -17.88 -17.25 6.40
N LYS A 401 -19.20 -17.08 6.54
CA LYS A 401 -20.06 -17.94 7.37
C LYS A 401 -20.09 -19.40 6.96
N ALA A 402 -19.71 -19.72 5.72
CA ALA A 402 -19.62 -21.08 5.21
C ALA A 402 -18.21 -21.69 5.44
N GLY A 403 -17.31 -20.96 6.09
CA GLY A 403 -15.95 -21.41 6.36
C GLY A 403 -15.01 -21.27 5.15
N LEU A 404 -15.39 -20.51 4.12
CA LEU A 404 -14.58 -20.31 2.92
C LEU A 404 -13.74 -19.04 3.04
N ILE A 405 -12.47 -19.13 2.65
CA ILE A 405 -11.55 -17.99 2.60
C ILE A 405 -11.99 -17.04 1.49
N ARG A 406 -12.26 -15.78 1.84
CA ARG A 406 -12.71 -14.72 0.92
C ARG A 406 -11.70 -13.60 0.73
N TYR A 407 -10.73 -13.52 1.62
CA TYR A 407 -9.59 -12.62 1.50
C TYR A 407 -8.37 -13.29 2.13
N ILE A 408 -7.24 -13.06 1.53
CA ILE A 408 -5.92 -13.37 2.07
C ILE A 408 -4.91 -12.39 1.49
N GLY A 409 -4.15 -11.73 2.34
CA GLY A 409 -3.16 -10.74 1.92
C GLY A 409 -2.62 -9.95 3.10
N VAL A 410 -1.58 -9.16 2.85
CA VAL A 410 -1.01 -8.26 3.85
C VAL A 410 -2.03 -7.18 4.21
N LEU A 411 -2.22 -6.97 5.50
CA LEU A 411 -3.12 -5.92 5.97
C LEU A 411 -2.38 -4.58 6.02
N PRO A 412 -2.91 -3.54 5.38
CA PRO A 412 -2.34 -2.20 5.49
C PRO A 412 -2.44 -1.66 6.92
N GLY A 413 -1.53 -0.78 7.31
CA GLY A 413 -1.69 0.01 8.53
C GLY A 413 -3.02 0.74 8.49
N GLY A 414 -3.82 0.66 9.55
CA GLY A 414 -5.16 1.26 9.54
C GLY A 414 -6.27 0.41 8.90
N ALA A 415 -6.02 -0.86 8.61
CA ALA A 415 -7.02 -1.79 8.03
C ALA A 415 -8.37 -1.83 8.80
N PHE A 416 -8.37 -1.45 10.08
CA PHE A 416 -9.53 -1.44 10.97
C PHE A 416 -9.79 -0.06 11.61
N ASP A 417 -9.36 1.03 10.99
CA ASP A 417 -9.47 2.40 11.53
C ASP A 417 -10.70 3.18 11.01
N GLY A 418 -11.55 2.53 10.22
CA GLY A 418 -12.84 3.05 9.79
C GLY A 418 -13.05 3.13 8.28
N GLY A 419 -13.84 2.21 7.73
CA GLY A 419 -14.41 2.30 6.39
C GLY A 419 -13.53 1.85 5.22
N GLY A 420 -12.34 1.30 5.47
CA GLY A 420 -11.47 0.75 4.44
C GLY A 420 -12.02 -0.51 3.76
N PHE A 421 -11.32 -0.98 2.74
CA PHE A 421 -11.70 -2.16 1.95
C PHE A 421 -11.93 -3.40 2.81
N ILE A 422 -11.02 -3.67 3.74
CA ILE A 422 -11.09 -4.87 4.61
C ILE A 422 -12.34 -4.83 5.49
N GLU A 423 -12.66 -3.69 6.11
CA GLU A 423 -13.87 -3.55 6.92
C GLU A 423 -15.14 -3.70 6.09
N LYS A 424 -15.19 -3.08 4.90
CA LYS A 424 -16.31 -3.22 3.95
C LYS A 424 -16.50 -4.67 3.53
N LEU A 425 -15.39 -5.38 3.24
CA LEU A 425 -15.41 -6.79 2.87
C LEU A 425 -15.94 -7.66 4.01
N ILE A 426 -15.41 -7.49 5.23
CA ILE A 426 -15.84 -8.26 6.41
C ILE A 426 -17.32 -8.00 6.72
N THR A 427 -17.74 -6.74 6.72
CA THR A 427 -19.13 -6.35 6.96
C THR A 427 -20.06 -6.99 5.93
N ARG A 428 -19.68 -6.98 4.64
CA ARG A 428 -20.43 -7.64 3.58
C ARG A 428 -20.53 -9.16 3.80
N MET A 429 -19.44 -9.81 4.24
CA MET A 429 -19.41 -11.24 4.52
C MET A 429 -20.25 -11.59 5.75
N ALA A 430 -20.24 -10.71 6.74
CA ALA A 430 -21.03 -10.86 7.97
C ALA A 430 -22.54 -10.61 7.72
N ALA A 431 -22.90 -9.66 6.85
CA ALA A 431 -24.29 -9.31 6.53
C ALA A 431 -25.00 -10.35 5.63
N LYS A 432 -24.29 -11.09 4.79
CA LYS A 432 -24.90 -12.12 3.93
C LYS A 432 -25.49 -13.26 4.77
N ILE A 433 -26.75 -13.07 5.16
CA ILE A 433 -27.68 -14.12 5.50
C ILE A 433 -28.62 -14.18 4.30
N ASP A 434 -28.76 -15.34 3.71
CA ASP A 434 -29.98 -16.00 3.28
C ASP A 434 -29.81 -16.82 2.01
N GLY A 435 -30.04 -18.08 2.23
CA GLY A 435 -30.25 -19.09 1.22
C GLY A 435 -29.09 -20.07 1.11
N PRO A 436 -29.38 -21.37 1.17
CA PRO A 436 -28.39 -22.37 0.81
C PRO A 436 -27.90 -22.08 -0.61
N PRO A 437 -26.64 -22.37 -0.94
CA PRO A 437 -26.13 -22.21 -2.29
C PRO A 437 -27.12 -22.92 -3.22
N LYS A 438 -27.66 -22.19 -4.19
CA LYS A 438 -28.42 -22.82 -5.26
C LYS A 438 -27.47 -23.78 -5.93
N THR A 439 -27.64 -25.06 -5.64
CA THR A 439 -27.02 -26.15 -6.40
C THR A 439 -27.42 -25.96 -7.85
N GLN A 440 -26.48 -25.50 -8.67
CA GLN A 440 -26.53 -25.66 -10.12
C GLN A 440 -25.75 -26.91 -10.50
#